data_0c95b41a3c3fa7ee833dc209cbd06fae
#
_entry.id   0c95b41a3c3fa7ee833dc209cbd06fae
#
_cell.length_a   1.000
_cell.length_b   1.000
_cell.length_c   1.000
_cell.angle_alpha   90.00
_cell.angle_beta   90.00
_cell.angle_gamma   90.00
#
_symmetry.space_group_name_H-M   'P 1'
#
loop_
_entity.id
_entity.type
_entity.pdbx_description
1 polymer ?
#
loop_
_entity_poly.entity_id
_entity_poly.type
_entity_poly.pdbx_seq_one_letter_code
_entity_poly.pdbx_strand_id
1 'polypeptide(L)'
;MTAAHETLATDTLQVAPGVFVAWGGDDPRVGHVDRPFDLFELSADMVALLTRFTRPFRADLALEELAVGPDSRDAVLAALAALRDAGVLVEPDEASTAQPLRDAAFEATRATNSCPDIALADPDFTQLYRSLAAVTLTSPQLAYALRSATLYLSRSGIAGDIVECGVWRGGSMALTATTLLEAGDHQRQLWLYDTFDWQWEPEGPHDGFLAAGTPAEGPPPPSVQSSGTSKAEVLDLLRRTGYPAAHLHLVQGLVQDTIPADAPDCIALLRLDTDYYDSTRHELEHLYPRLTHGGVLIVDDYGKLSGATKAVDEYFAALARPPLLQRIDVQGRMAVKL
;
A
#
# COMPACT_ATOMS: atom_id res chain seq x y z
N MET A 1 -22.00 -44.94 9.37
CA MET A 1 -21.73 -44.30 8.04
C MET A 1 -23.00 -44.17 7.26
N THR A 2 -23.27 -43.00 6.70
CA THR A 2 -24.34 -42.81 5.72
C THR A 2 -23.84 -43.18 4.33
N ALA A 3 -24.73 -43.51 3.39
CA ALA A 3 -24.34 -43.82 1.99
C ALA A 3 -23.53 -42.69 1.35
N ALA A 4 -23.78 -41.44 1.73
CA ALA A 4 -23.03 -40.29 1.25
C ALA A 4 -21.56 -40.29 1.76
N HIS A 5 -21.31 -40.73 3.00
CA HIS A 5 -19.96 -40.85 3.55
C HIS A 5 -19.15 -41.99 2.93
N GLU A 6 -19.83 -43.10 2.53
CA GLU A 6 -19.18 -44.20 1.81
C GLU A 6 -18.72 -43.79 0.40
N THR A 7 -19.51 -42.97 -0.29
CA THR A 7 -19.14 -42.43 -1.61
C THR A 7 -17.96 -41.46 -1.46
N LEU A 8 -18.03 -40.53 -0.54
CA LEU A 8 -16.98 -39.54 -0.32
C LEU A 8 -15.63 -40.17 0.05
N ALA A 9 -15.65 -41.29 0.81
CA ALA A 9 -14.43 -41.97 1.21
C ALA A 9 -13.60 -42.50 0.01
N THR A 10 -14.26 -42.85 -1.08
CA THR A 10 -13.61 -43.36 -2.31
C THR A 10 -13.33 -42.24 -3.33
N ASP A 11 -13.89 -41.08 -3.15
CA ASP A 11 -13.70 -39.95 -4.07
C ASP A 11 -12.24 -39.47 -4.07
N THR A 12 -11.77 -39.15 -5.26
CA THR A 12 -10.50 -38.42 -5.44
C THR A 12 -10.81 -36.94 -5.40
N LEU A 13 -10.24 -36.25 -4.43
CA LEU A 13 -10.45 -34.83 -4.18
C LEU A 13 -9.16 -34.05 -4.34
N GLN A 14 -9.29 -32.78 -4.60
CA GLN A 14 -8.18 -31.82 -4.63
C GLN A 14 -8.64 -30.51 -4.01
N VAL A 15 -7.71 -29.80 -3.34
CA VAL A 15 -7.97 -28.42 -2.91
C VAL A 15 -8.27 -27.57 -4.13
N ALA A 16 -9.39 -26.86 -4.07
CA ALA A 16 -9.82 -26.00 -5.17
C ALA A 16 -8.78 -24.90 -5.43
N PRO A 17 -8.65 -24.46 -6.68
CA PRO A 17 -7.87 -23.29 -7.00
C PRO A 17 -8.36 -22.05 -6.23
N GLY A 18 -7.44 -21.28 -5.69
CA GLY A 18 -7.79 -20.04 -4.95
C GLY A 18 -8.11 -20.23 -3.47
N VAL A 19 -8.04 -21.45 -2.95
CA VAL A 19 -8.16 -21.69 -1.50
C VAL A 19 -6.90 -21.17 -0.79
N PHE A 20 -7.12 -20.46 0.30
CA PHE A 20 -6.06 -19.96 1.17
C PHE A 20 -6.31 -20.31 2.64
N VAL A 21 -5.26 -20.38 3.43
CA VAL A 21 -5.32 -20.53 4.88
C VAL A 21 -4.83 -19.24 5.52
N ALA A 22 -5.68 -18.64 6.35
CA ALA A 22 -5.36 -17.46 7.13
C ALA A 22 -5.08 -17.86 8.58
N TRP A 23 -3.98 -17.37 9.12
CA TRP A 23 -3.60 -17.53 10.51
C TRP A 23 -3.90 -16.23 11.26
N GLY A 24 -4.93 -16.26 12.10
CA GLY A 24 -5.31 -15.11 12.92
C GLY A 24 -6.00 -15.57 14.20
N GLY A 25 -5.36 -15.38 15.35
CA GLY A 25 -5.81 -15.95 16.61
C GLY A 25 -5.28 -17.37 16.83
N ASP A 26 -5.98 -18.15 17.66
CA ASP A 26 -5.54 -19.50 18.08
C ASP A 26 -5.87 -20.58 17.04
N ASP A 27 -6.85 -20.33 16.15
CA ASP A 27 -7.29 -21.31 15.16
C ASP A 27 -7.08 -20.81 13.72
N PRO A 28 -6.60 -21.67 12.81
CA PRO A 28 -6.47 -21.36 11.40
C PRO A 28 -7.86 -21.30 10.74
N ARG A 29 -7.98 -20.46 9.72
CA ARG A 29 -9.19 -20.31 8.92
C ARG A 29 -8.89 -20.61 7.46
N VAL A 30 -9.78 -21.33 6.79
CA VAL A 30 -9.69 -21.55 5.35
C VAL A 30 -10.76 -20.71 4.64
N GLY A 31 -10.40 -20.14 3.52
CA GLY A 31 -11.29 -19.39 2.66
C GLY A 31 -10.98 -19.60 1.19
N HIS A 32 -11.80 -19.02 0.33
CA HIS A 32 -11.61 -19.03 -1.12
C HIS A 32 -11.54 -17.59 -1.62
N VAL A 33 -10.65 -17.29 -2.58
CA VAL A 33 -10.44 -15.94 -3.10
C VAL A 33 -11.69 -15.30 -3.71
N ASP A 34 -12.61 -16.10 -4.24
CA ASP A 34 -13.88 -15.60 -4.78
C ASP A 34 -14.92 -15.29 -3.70
N ARG A 35 -14.68 -15.75 -2.47
CA ARG A 35 -15.53 -15.53 -1.28
C ARG A 35 -14.67 -15.25 -0.06
N PRO A 36 -13.90 -14.17 -0.05
CA PRO A 36 -12.87 -13.91 0.96
C PRO A 36 -13.42 -13.69 2.37
N PHE A 37 -14.74 -13.50 2.52
CA PHE A 37 -15.40 -13.31 3.81
C PHE A 37 -16.07 -14.58 4.36
N ASP A 38 -16.18 -15.61 3.53
CA ASP A 38 -16.68 -16.91 3.95
C ASP A 38 -15.50 -17.76 4.47
N LEU A 39 -15.08 -17.44 5.71
CA LEU A 39 -13.97 -18.12 6.36
C LEU A 39 -14.51 -19.26 7.25
N PHE A 40 -13.97 -20.44 7.07
CA PHE A 40 -14.26 -21.62 7.90
C PHE A 40 -13.15 -21.82 8.92
N GLU A 41 -13.50 -21.92 10.19
CA GLU A 41 -12.55 -22.30 11.23
C GLU A 41 -12.19 -23.79 11.10
N LEU A 42 -10.91 -24.08 11.12
CA LEU A 42 -10.38 -25.43 11.04
C LEU A 42 -9.48 -25.71 12.25
N SER A 43 -9.49 -26.96 12.71
CA SER A 43 -8.45 -27.39 13.63
C SER A 43 -7.10 -27.52 12.87
N ALA A 44 -5.99 -27.50 13.62
CA ALA A 44 -4.66 -27.74 13.07
C ALA A 44 -4.58 -29.11 12.35
N ASP A 45 -5.28 -30.12 12.86
CA ASP A 45 -5.35 -31.45 12.26
C ASP A 45 -6.08 -31.44 10.89
N MET A 46 -7.14 -30.61 10.77
CA MET A 46 -7.85 -30.44 9.50
C MET A 46 -7.00 -29.70 8.47
N VAL A 47 -6.20 -28.72 8.90
CA VAL A 47 -5.22 -28.09 8.00
C VAL A 47 -4.17 -29.10 7.53
N ALA A 48 -3.64 -29.93 8.44
CA ALA A 48 -2.72 -31.00 8.08
C ALA A 48 -3.36 -31.99 7.10
N LEU A 49 -4.63 -32.35 7.29
CA LEU A 49 -5.37 -33.18 6.35
C LEU A 49 -5.53 -32.52 4.98
N LEU A 50 -5.87 -31.23 4.91
CA LEU A 50 -6.01 -30.50 3.65
C LEU A 50 -4.70 -30.47 2.83
N THR A 51 -3.54 -30.51 3.49
CA THR A 51 -2.25 -30.55 2.76
C THR A 51 -2.10 -31.81 1.90
N ARG A 52 -2.82 -32.90 2.20
CA ARG A 52 -2.84 -34.13 1.39
C ARG A 52 -3.53 -33.91 0.04
N PHE A 53 -4.49 -33.01 0.02
CA PHE A 53 -5.29 -32.72 -1.17
C PHE A 53 -4.70 -31.58 -2.04
N THR A 54 -3.46 -31.16 -1.81
CA THR A 54 -2.77 -30.24 -2.71
C THR A 54 -2.54 -30.79 -4.12
N ARG A 55 -2.71 -32.11 -4.26
CA ARG A 55 -2.78 -32.87 -5.52
C ARG A 55 -3.99 -33.83 -5.44
N PRO A 56 -4.51 -34.33 -6.58
CA PRO A 56 -5.56 -35.31 -6.55
C PRO A 56 -5.21 -36.50 -5.63
N PHE A 57 -6.00 -36.70 -4.60
CA PHE A 57 -5.77 -37.74 -3.60
C PHE A 57 -7.09 -38.30 -3.10
N ARG A 58 -7.14 -39.62 -2.83
CA ARG A 58 -8.34 -40.28 -2.32
C ARG A 58 -8.51 -40.00 -0.83
N ALA A 59 -9.76 -39.72 -0.43
CA ALA A 59 -10.06 -39.36 0.95
C ALA A 59 -9.76 -40.50 1.95
N ASP A 60 -10.06 -41.76 1.59
CA ASP A 60 -9.78 -42.91 2.45
C ASP A 60 -8.28 -43.12 2.70
N LEU A 61 -7.44 -42.94 1.68
CA LEU A 61 -5.99 -43.03 1.80
C LEU A 61 -5.41 -41.88 2.64
N ALA A 62 -5.97 -40.68 2.55
CA ALA A 62 -5.55 -39.56 3.38
C ALA A 62 -5.83 -39.83 4.87
N LEU A 63 -6.99 -40.43 5.18
CA LEU A 63 -7.34 -40.81 6.53
C LEU A 63 -6.46 -41.92 7.09
N GLU A 64 -6.05 -42.88 6.23
CA GLU A 64 -5.12 -43.96 6.59
C GLU A 64 -3.72 -43.41 6.88
N GLU A 65 -3.18 -42.56 5.99
CA GLU A 65 -1.84 -41.95 6.18
C GLU A 65 -1.73 -41.14 7.46
N LEU A 66 -2.81 -40.45 7.87
CA LEU A 66 -2.87 -39.67 9.09
C LEU A 66 -3.30 -40.46 10.31
N ALA A 67 -3.46 -41.78 10.16
CA ALA A 67 -3.85 -42.69 11.23
C ALA A 67 -5.14 -42.27 11.97
N VAL A 68 -6.13 -41.75 11.22
CA VAL A 68 -7.41 -41.33 11.78
C VAL A 68 -8.15 -42.55 12.32
N GLY A 69 -8.38 -42.57 13.63
CA GLY A 69 -9.04 -43.68 14.30
C GLY A 69 -10.52 -43.86 13.88
N PRO A 70 -11.06 -45.11 14.05
CA PRO A 70 -12.42 -45.39 13.64
C PRO A 70 -13.48 -44.46 14.23
N ASP A 71 -13.30 -44.07 15.48
CA ASP A 71 -14.26 -43.22 16.21
C ASP A 71 -14.30 -41.74 15.67
N SER A 72 -13.21 -41.28 15.03
CA SER A 72 -13.10 -39.97 14.46
C SER A 72 -13.38 -39.94 12.95
N ARG A 73 -13.41 -41.09 12.28
CA ARG A 73 -13.47 -41.21 10.82
C ARG A 73 -14.74 -40.57 10.27
N ASP A 74 -15.88 -40.84 10.86
CA ASP A 74 -17.18 -40.29 10.41
C ASP A 74 -17.23 -38.75 10.57
N ALA A 75 -16.66 -38.20 11.65
CA ALA A 75 -16.60 -36.78 11.87
C ALA A 75 -15.68 -36.09 10.84
N VAL A 76 -14.54 -36.70 10.53
CA VAL A 76 -13.60 -36.16 9.52
C VAL A 76 -14.19 -36.25 8.12
N LEU A 77 -14.89 -37.33 7.76
CA LEU A 77 -15.59 -37.42 6.48
C LEU A 77 -16.71 -36.39 6.36
N ALA A 78 -17.46 -36.15 7.44
CA ALA A 78 -18.47 -35.10 7.46
C ALA A 78 -17.84 -33.69 7.24
N ALA A 79 -16.68 -33.43 7.84
CA ALA A 79 -15.95 -32.17 7.65
C ALA A 79 -15.41 -32.03 6.21
N LEU A 80 -14.89 -33.13 5.62
CA LEU A 80 -14.48 -33.12 4.21
C LEU A 80 -15.68 -32.89 3.26
N ALA A 81 -16.85 -33.46 3.58
CA ALA A 81 -18.09 -33.21 2.83
C ALA A 81 -18.48 -31.72 2.88
N ALA A 82 -18.43 -31.12 4.08
CA ALA A 82 -18.74 -29.71 4.25
C ALA A 82 -17.75 -28.81 3.48
N LEU A 83 -16.46 -29.18 3.46
CA LEU A 83 -15.45 -28.46 2.68
C LEU A 83 -15.65 -28.61 1.16
N ARG A 84 -16.15 -29.75 0.70
CA ARG A 84 -16.56 -29.95 -0.69
C ARG A 84 -17.78 -29.11 -1.04
N ASP A 85 -18.81 -29.13 -0.22
CA ASP A 85 -20.03 -28.33 -0.42
C ASP A 85 -19.73 -26.83 -0.40
N ALA A 86 -18.71 -26.41 0.37
CA ALA A 86 -18.19 -25.04 0.40
C ALA A 86 -17.27 -24.69 -0.80
N GLY A 87 -16.94 -25.65 -1.66
CA GLY A 87 -16.05 -25.45 -2.81
C GLY A 87 -14.56 -25.33 -2.44
N VAL A 88 -14.18 -25.74 -1.23
CA VAL A 88 -12.77 -25.79 -0.80
C VAL A 88 -12.07 -27.04 -1.34
N LEU A 89 -12.79 -28.16 -1.43
CA LEU A 89 -12.38 -29.39 -2.09
C LEU A 89 -13.23 -29.64 -3.33
N VAL A 90 -12.61 -30.05 -4.42
CA VAL A 90 -13.27 -30.32 -5.72
C VAL A 90 -12.74 -31.61 -6.31
N GLU A 91 -13.45 -32.18 -7.29
CA GLU A 91 -12.94 -33.26 -8.09
C GLU A 91 -11.82 -32.79 -9.03
N PRO A 92 -10.86 -33.66 -9.43
CA PRO A 92 -9.72 -33.27 -10.27
C PRO A 92 -10.10 -32.65 -11.61
N ASP A 93 -11.20 -33.11 -12.22
CA ASP A 93 -11.68 -32.61 -13.51
C ASP A 93 -12.23 -31.16 -13.35
N GLU A 94 -12.86 -30.86 -12.23
CA GLU A 94 -13.31 -29.51 -11.89
C GLU A 94 -12.12 -28.58 -11.59
N ALA A 95 -11.08 -29.10 -10.91
CA ALA A 95 -9.85 -28.37 -10.68
C ALA A 95 -9.08 -28.03 -11.98
N SER A 96 -9.12 -28.94 -12.96
CA SER A 96 -8.46 -28.73 -14.27
C SER A 96 -9.16 -27.67 -15.12
N THR A 97 -10.49 -27.61 -15.08
CA THR A 97 -11.27 -26.56 -15.78
C THR A 97 -11.13 -25.19 -15.11
N ALA A 98 -10.69 -25.15 -13.87
CA ALA A 98 -10.46 -23.92 -13.11
C ALA A 98 -9.06 -23.30 -13.34
N GLN A 99 -8.16 -23.91 -14.12
CA GLN A 99 -6.82 -23.38 -14.36
C GLN A 99 -6.84 -21.97 -15.02
N PRO A 100 -7.67 -21.68 -16.04
CA PRO A 100 -7.83 -20.31 -16.57
C PRO A 100 -8.44 -19.34 -15.57
N LEU A 101 -9.32 -19.84 -14.65
CA LEU A 101 -9.87 -19.05 -13.55
C LEU A 101 -8.82 -18.79 -12.45
N ARG A 102 -7.84 -19.70 -12.25
CA ARG A 102 -6.69 -19.48 -11.37
C ARG A 102 -5.84 -18.32 -11.84
N ASP A 103 -5.49 -18.29 -13.11
CA ASP A 103 -4.64 -17.24 -13.66
C ASP A 103 -5.37 -15.90 -13.61
N ALA A 104 -6.67 -15.89 -13.93
CA ALA A 104 -7.51 -14.69 -13.81
C ALA A 104 -7.74 -14.28 -12.35
N ALA A 105 -7.95 -15.20 -11.41
CA ALA A 105 -8.11 -14.91 -9.98
C ALA A 105 -6.77 -14.50 -9.35
N PHE A 106 -5.64 -15.08 -9.78
CA PHE A 106 -4.32 -14.68 -9.34
C PHE A 106 -3.95 -13.29 -9.88
N GLU A 107 -4.26 -12.99 -11.13
CA GLU A 107 -4.11 -11.64 -11.70
C GLU A 107 -5.10 -10.64 -11.08
N ALA A 108 -6.34 -11.03 -10.80
CA ALA A 108 -7.29 -10.22 -10.05
C ALA A 108 -6.82 -10.02 -8.60
N THR A 109 -6.23 -11.03 -7.95
CA THR A 109 -5.65 -10.92 -6.61
C THR A 109 -4.37 -10.07 -6.63
N ARG A 110 -3.54 -10.14 -7.67
CA ARG A 110 -2.44 -9.19 -7.87
C ARG A 110 -2.95 -7.78 -8.09
N ALA A 111 -4.02 -7.61 -8.85
CA ALA A 111 -4.67 -6.31 -9.06
C ALA A 111 -5.37 -5.79 -7.80
N THR A 112 -5.96 -6.68 -6.97
CA THR A 112 -6.59 -6.32 -5.69
C THR A 112 -5.61 -6.23 -4.53
N ASN A 113 -4.46 -6.92 -4.56
CA ASN A 113 -3.35 -6.65 -3.63
C ASN A 113 -2.69 -5.29 -3.89
N SER A 114 -3.05 -4.61 -4.97
CA SER A 114 -2.74 -3.20 -5.20
C SER A 114 -3.87 -2.25 -4.77
N CYS A 115 -5.04 -2.77 -4.40
CA CYS A 115 -6.16 -1.97 -3.90
C CYS A 115 -6.71 -2.62 -2.63
N PRO A 116 -6.40 -2.09 -1.49
CA PRO A 116 -6.55 -2.78 -0.23
C PRO A 116 -7.91 -2.57 0.38
N ASP A 117 -8.18 -3.45 1.30
CA ASP A 117 -9.08 -3.32 2.42
C ASP A 117 -8.73 -2.18 3.41
N ILE A 118 -7.97 -1.16 3.01
CA ILE A 118 -7.80 0.06 3.81
C ILE A 118 -9.17 0.62 4.17
N ALA A 119 -10.13 0.54 3.24
CA ALA A 119 -11.50 0.96 3.46
C ALA A 119 -12.22 0.17 4.57
N LEU A 120 -11.88 -1.10 4.76
CA LEU A 120 -12.42 -1.94 5.82
C LEU A 120 -11.67 -1.74 7.14
N ALA A 121 -10.36 -1.49 7.06
CA ALA A 121 -9.51 -1.28 8.23
C ALA A 121 -9.65 0.12 8.83
N ASP A 122 -9.91 1.14 8.00
CA ASP A 122 -10.05 2.55 8.42
C ASP A 122 -11.12 3.27 7.58
N PRO A 123 -12.39 3.19 7.97
CA PRO A 123 -13.48 3.86 7.27
C PRO A 123 -13.37 5.39 7.33
N ASP A 124 -12.81 5.95 8.40
CA ASP A 124 -12.66 7.41 8.55
C ASP A 124 -11.62 7.93 7.56
N PHE A 125 -10.50 7.22 7.41
CA PHE A 125 -9.53 7.50 6.36
C PHE A 125 -10.17 7.42 4.97
N THR A 126 -10.95 6.39 4.71
CA THR A 126 -11.58 6.18 3.40
C THR A 126 -12.52 7.32 3.05
N GLN A 127 -13.30 7.81 4.02
CA GLN A 127 -14.18 8.96 3.83
C GLN A 127 -13.37 10.24 3.55
N LEU A 128 -12.33 10.49 4.33
CA LEU A 128 -11.44 11.63 4.15
C LEU A 128 -10.76 11.60 2.78
N TYR A 129 -10.15 10.46 2.41
CA TYR A 129 -9.47 10.32 1.12
C TYR A 129 -10.43 10.55 -0.07
N ARG A 130 -11.65 9.99 -0.01
CA ARG A 130 -12.67 10.22 -1.05
C ARG A 130 -13.05 11.70 -1.19
N SER A 131 -13.10 12.44 -0.08
CA SER A 131 -13.39 13.88 -0.12
C SER A 131 -12.29 14.70 -0.80
N LEU A 132 -11.06 14.16 -0.84
CA LEU A 132 -9.89 14.78 -1.45
C LEU A 132 -9.55 14.24 -2.86
N ALA A 133 -10.31 13.28 -3.38
CA ALA A 133 -10.02 12.61 -4.65
C ALA A 133 -9.88 13.53 -5.86
N ALA A 134 -10.55 14.69 -5.86
CA ALA A 134 -10.45 15.69 -6.93
C ALA A 134 -9.19 16.57 -6.86
N VAL A 135 -8.47 16.53 -5.73
CA VAL A 135 -7.33 17.43 -5.44
C VAL A 135 -6.05 16.65 -5.06
N THR A 136 -6.02 15.35 -5.27
CA THR A 136 -4.83 14.51 -5.08
C THR A 136 -4.66 13.52 -6.22
N LEU A 137 -3.41 13.25 -6.62
CA LEU A 137 -3.01 12.15 -7.50
C LEU A 137 -2.35 11.01 -6.72
N THR A 138 -2.14 11.21 -5.43
CA THR A 138 -1.54 10.22 -4.52
C THR A 138 -2.44 8.98 -4.41
N SER A 139 -1.86 7.80 -4.51
CA SER A 139 -2.60 6.55 -4.35
C SER A 139 -3.23 6.42 -2.95
N PRO A 140 -4.31 5.63 -2.77
CA PRO A 140 -4.87 5.37 -1.45
C PRO A 140 -3.85 4.80 -0.46
N GLN A 141 -2.94 3.94 -0.93
CA GLN A 141 -1.88 3.33 -0.12
C GLN A 141 -0.89 4.35 0.39
N LEU A 142 -0.44 5.24 -0.51
CA LEU A 142 0.51 6.28 -0.18
C LEU A 142 -0.12 7.35 0.71
N ALA A 143 -1.38 7.72 0.45
CA ALA A 143 -2.16 8.63 1.30
C ALA A 143 -2.36 8.03 2.72
N TYR A 144 -2.63 6.71 2.82
CA TYR A 144 -2.73 6.02 4.10
C TYR A 144 -1.40 5.97 4.85
N ALA A 145 -0.29 5.75 4.14
CA ALA A 145 1.05 5.82 4.71
C ALA A 145 1.37 7.23 5.24
N LEU A 146 1.01 8.28 4.49
CA LEU A 146 1.15 9.67 4.90
C LEU A 146 0.34 9.98 6.18
N ARG A 147 -0.94 9.57 6.23
CA ARG A 147 -1.78 9.69 7.43
C ARG A 147 -1.16 8.94 8.62
N SER A 148 -0.74 7.71 8.40
CA SER A 148 -0.12 6.87 9.44
C SER A 148 1.17 7.48 9.98
N ALA A 149 2.02 8.01 9.10
CA ALA A 149 3.23 8.74 9.48
C ALA A 149 2.89 9.99 10.30
N THR A 150 1.91 10.78 9.88
CA THR A 150 1.45 11.98 10.60
C THR A 150 0.97 11.63 12.01
N LEU A 151 0.14 10.60 12.16
CA LEU A 151 -0.33 10.10 13.46
C LEU A 151 0.81 9.58 14.33
N TYR A 152 1.76 8.86 13.74
CA TYR A 152 2.96 8.37 14.44
C TYR A 152 3.76 9.54 15.02
N LEU A 153 4.04 10.55 14.24
CA LEU A 153 4.82 11.73 14.67
C LEU A 153 4.16 12.47 15.83
N SER A 154 2.85 12.69 15.74
CA SER A 154 2.09 13.36 16.79
C SER A 154 2.05 12.52 18.06
N ARG A 155 1.74 11.22 17.97
CA ARG A 155 1.63 10.32 19.14
C ARG A 155 2.97 10.05 19.81
N SER A 156 4.05 10.01 19.04
CA SER A 156 5.42 9.77 19.54
C SER A 156 6.12 11.05 20.00
N GLY A 157 5.49 12.22 19.84
CA GLY A 157 6.08 13.50 20.21
C GLY A 157 7.35 13.86 19.43
N ILE A 158 7.48 13.36 18.19
CA ILE A 158 8.62 13.66 17.33
C ILE A 158 8.56 15.14 16.93
N ALA A 159 9.55 15.90 17.33
CA ALA A 159 9.60 17.33 17.06
C ALA A 159 9.95 17.64 15.60
N GLY A 160 9.48 18.78 15.10
CA GLY A 160 9.77 19.31 13.78
C GLY A 160 8.52 19.60 12.96
N ASP A 161 8.73 20.28 11.86
CA ASP A 161 7.70 20.70 10.93
C ASP A 161 7.41 19.63 9.88
N ILE A 162 6.37 19.84 9.11
CA ILE A 162 6.02 18.99 7.97
C ILE A 162 6.33 19.72 6.68
N VAL A 163 7.05 19.05 5.80
CA VAL A 163 7.50 19.60 4.52
C VAL A 163 7.00 18.73 3.38
N GLU A 164 6.43 19.35 2.37
CA GLU A 164 6.11 18.75 1.08
C GLU A 164 6.70 19.56 -0.05
N CYS A 165 7.46 18.90 -0.92
CA CYS A 165 7.96 19.46 -2.17
C CYS A 165 7.19 18.79 -3.32
N GLY A 166 6.55 19.62 -4.18
CA GLY A 166 5.57 19.17 -5.14
C GLY A 166 4.18 19.00 -4.51
N VAL A 167 3.36 20.03 -4.61
CA VAL A 167 2.09 20.13 -3.86
C VAL A 167 0.88 19.89 -4.74
N TRP A 168 1.03 20.16 -6.04
CA TRP A 168 -0.05 20.14 -7.01
C TRP A 168 -1.29 20.88 -6.48
N ARG A 169 -2.44 20.19 -6.28
CA ARG A 169 -3.69 20.79 -5.76
C ARG A 169 -3.81 20.78 -4.24
N GLY A 170 -2.79 20.33 -3.52
CA GLY A 170 -2.74 20.41 -2.05
C GLY A 170 -3.46 19.27 -1.32
N GLY A 171 -3.89 18.20 -2.00
CA GLY A 171 -4.67 17.13 -1.38
C GLY A 171 -3.92 16.36 -0.31
N SER A 172 -2.64 16.07 -0.50
CA SER A 172 -1.79 15.40 0.50
C SER A 172 -1.61 16.25 1.76
N MET A 173 -1.41 17.56 1.58
CA MET A 173 -1.30 18.46 2.73
C MET A 173 -2.65 18.74 3.41
N ALA A 174 -3.77 18.72 2.68
CA ALA A 174 -5.10 18.77 3.28
C ALA A 174 -5.40 17.51 4.12
N LEU A 175 -4.99 16.33 3.64
CA LEU A 175 -5.02 15.08 4.41
C LEU A 175 -4.19 15.21 5.69
N THR A 176 -2.97 15.70 5.57
CA THR A 176 -2.03 15.88 6.69
C THR A 176 -2.59 16.87 7.72
N ALA A 177 -3.06 18.04 7.28
CA ALA A 177 -3.65 19.05 8.14
C ALA A 177 -4.86 18.53 8.92
N THR A 178 -5.77 17.82 8.24
CA THR A 178 -6.93 17.19 8.87
C THR A 178 -6.52 16.14 9.89
N THR A 179 -5.51 15.32 9.55
CA THR A 179 -4.98 14.28 10.46
C THR A 179 -4.32 14.88 11.70
N LEU A 180 -3.60 15.99 11.57
CA LEU A 180 -3.02 16.70 12.71
C LEU A 180 -4.11 17.26 13.63
N LEU A 181 -5.18 17.85 13.06
CA LEU A 181 -6.34 18.32 13.84
C LEU A 181 -7.01 17.19 14.61
N GLU A 182 -7.22 16.03 13.99
CA GLU A 182 -7.75 14.83 14.64
C GLU A 182 -6.84 14.34 15.77
N ALA A 183 -5.53 14.45 15.60
CA ALA A 183 -4.55 14.10 16.63
C ALA A 183 -4.40 15.15 17.75
N GLY A 184 -5.05 16.30 17.65
CA GLY A 184 -4.87 17.42 18.57
C GLY A 184 -3.55 18.19 18.42
N ASP A 185 -2.83 17.97 17.33
CA ASP A 185 -1.53 18.61 17.04
C ASP A 185 -1.73 19.83 16.13
N HIS A 186 -1.92 21.01 16.75
CA HIS A 186 -2.24 22.25 16.04
C HIS A 186 -1.04 23.21 15.91
N GLN A 187 0.14 22.80 16.33
CA GLN A 187 1.29 23.71 16.45
C GLN A 187 2.34 23.52 15.37
N ARG A 188 2.29 22.43 14.59
CA ARG A 188 3.29 22.18 13.55
C ARG A 188 3.14 23.16 12.41
N GLN A 189 4.27 23.63 11.87
CA GLN A 189 4.28 24.41 10.64
C GLN A 189 4.19 23.44 9.46
N LEU A 190 3.42 23.78 8.44
CA LEU A 190 3.28 23.06 7.19
C LEU A 190 3.95 23.89 6.08
N TRP A 191 5.02 23.35 5.52
CA TRP A 191 5.80 23.97 4.46
C TRP A 191 5.51 23.30 3.13
N LEU A 192 5.04 24.09 2.17
CA LEU A 192 4.57 23.63 0.87
C LEU A 192 5.38 24.33 -0.23
N TYR A 193 6.23 23.57 -0.91
CA TYR A 193 7.07 24.08 -2.00
C TYR A 193 6.50 23.62 -3.34
N ASP A 194 6.22 24.57 -4.23
CA ASP A 194 5.71 24.29 -5.57
C ASP A 194 5.93 25.52 -6.46
N THR A 195 6.01 25.31 -7.76
CA THR A 195 5.97 26.43 -8.71
C THR A 195 4.58 27.05 -8.78
N PHE A 196 3.55 26.29 -8.41
CA PHE A 196 2.12 26.62 -8.56
C PHE A 196 1.73 27.01 -10.00
N ASP A 197 2.51 26.50 -10.95
CA ASP A 197 2.34 26.67 -12.39
C ASP A 197 2.92 25.45 -13.12
N TRP A 198 2.53 24.27 -12.66
CA TRP A 198 3.14 23.01 -13.11
C TRP A 198 2.77 22.65 -14.53
N GLN A 199 3.81 22.46 -15.35
CA GLN A 199 3.76 21.80 -16.63
C GLN A 199 4.85 20.72 -16.63
N TRP A 200 4.46 19.46 -16.81
CA TRP A 200 5.42 18.38 -16.83
C TRP A 200 6.22 18.40 -18.15
N GLU A 201 7.50 18.67 -18.06
CA GLU A 201 8.47 18.50 -19.14
C GLU A 201 9.74 17.86 -18.54
N PRO A 202 10.31 16.82 -19.19
CA PRO A 202 11.56 16.23 -18.69
C PRO A 202 12.66 17.31 -18.62
N GLU A 203 13.22 17.51 -17.44
CA GLU A 203 14.24 18.55 -17.22
C GLU A 203 15.64 18.11 -17.63
N GLY A 204 15.89 16.80 -17.70
CA GLY A 204 17.21 16.29 -17.96
C GLY A 204 17.28 14.88 -18.54
N PRO A 205 18.52 14.39 -18.80
CA PRO A 205 18.73 13.09 -19.43
C PRO A 205 18.37 11.91 -18.51
N HIS A 206 18.01 12.17 -17.28
CA HIS A 206 17.65 11.16 -16.28
C HIS A 206 16.14 11.02 -16.11
N ASP A 207 15.36 11.97 -16.61
CA ASP A 207 13.95 12.08 -16.34
C ASP A 207 13.14 11.33 -17.41
N GLY A 208 12.35 10.36 -16.94
CA GLY A 208 11.50 9.53 -17.76
C GLY A 208 10.65 8.59 -16.91
N PHE A 209 9.69 7.93 -17.54
CA PHE A 209 8.86 6.94 -16.86
C PHE A 209 9.56 5.57 -16.80
N LEU A 210 9.47 4.91 -15.63
CA LEU A 210 9.84 3.51 -15.49
C LEU A 210 8.62 2.67 -15.90
N ALA A 211 8.67 2.05 -17.07
CA ALA A 211 7.73 0.98 -17.42
C ALA A 211 8.35 -0.38 -17.08
N ALA A 212 7.53 -1.39 -16.77
CA ALA A 212 7.92 -2.74 -16.36
C ALA A 212 9.16 -3.28 -17.12
N GLY A 213 10.36 -2.91 -16.65
CA GLY A 213 11.65 -3.36 -17.19
C GLY A 213 12.29 -2.52 -18.30
N THR A 214 11.67 -1.42 -18.74
CA THR A 214 12.26 -0.47 -19.70
C THR A 214 11.89 0.96 -19.32
N PRO A 215 12.79 1.96 -19.48
CA PRO A 215 12.41 3.35 -19.38
C PRO A 215 11.31 3.65 -20.40
N ALA A 216 10.16 4.16 -19.96
CA ALA A 216 9.15 4.62 -20.88
C ALA A 216 9.60 5.97 -21.44
N GLU A 217 9.92 5.99 -22.73
CA GLU A 217 10.16 7.24 -23.47
C GLU A 217 8.80 7.84 -23.82
N GLY A 218 8.49 9.01 -23.31
CA GLY A 218 7.32 9.78 -23.72
C GLY A 218 6.69 10.64 -22.63
N PRO A 219 5.92 11.66 -23.02
CA PRO A 219 5.22 12.52 -22.08
C PRO A 219 4.11 11.74 -21.34
N PRO A 220 3.71 12.19 -20.14
CA PRO A 220 2.59 11.62 -19.42
C PRO A 220 1.29 11.68 -20.26
N PRO A 221 0.32 10.81 -19.96
CA PRO A 221 -0.97 10.86 -20.68
C PRO A 221 -1.62 12.24 -20.56
N PRO A 222 -2.37 12.68 -21.60
CA PRO A 222 -2.96 14.03 -21.67
C PRO A 222 -3.83 14.43 -20.47
N SER A 223 -4.38 13.46 -19.75
CA SER A 223 -5.17 13.67 -18.52
C SER A 223 -4.36 14.22 -17.34
N VAL A 224 -3.03 14.09 -17.39
CA VAL A 224 -2.11 14.58 -16.35
C VAL A 224 -1.50 15.93 -16.77
N GLN A 225 -1.51 16.25 -18.07
CA GLN A 225 -0.87 17.44 -18.64
C GLN A 225 -1.58 18.77 -18.34
N SER A 226 -2.76 18.76 -17.79
CA SER A 226 -3.52 19.99 -17.63
C SER A 226 -3.96 20.20 -16.19
N SER A 227 -3.37 21.13 -15.56
CA SER A 227 -3.94 21.98 -14.53
C SER A 227 -2.92 22.33 -13.47
N GLY A 228 -2.07 23.28 -13.78
CA GLY A 228 -1.44 24.09 -12.77
C GLY A 228 -2.54 24.56 -11.81
N THR A 229 -2.28 24.48 -10.52
CA THR A 229 -3.19 25.00 -9.51
C THR A 229 -2.53 26.21 -8.91
N SER A 230 -3.24 27.30 -8.83
CA SER A 230 -2.68 28.52 -8.25
C SER A 230 -2.43 28.33 -6.74
N LYS A 231 -1.40 29.01 -6.24
CA LYS A 231 -1.12 29.12 -4.80
C LYS A 231 -2.35 29.50 -3.98
N ALA A 232 -3.24 30.36 -4.54
CA ALA A 232 -4.45 30.80 -3.86
C ALA A 232 -5.46 29.66 -3.68
N GLU A 233 -5.64 28.79 -4.68
CA GLU A 233 -6.54 27.64 -4.59
C GLU A 233 -6.06 26.62 -3.56
N VAL A 234 -4.75 26.36 -3.50
CA VAL A 234 -4.16 25.47 -2.48
C VAL A 234 -4.36 26.06 -1.09
N LEU A 235 -4.11 27.36 -0.92
CA LEU A 235 -4.31 28.02 0.37
C LEU A 235 -5.78 27.97 0.81
N ASP A 236 -6.71 28.16 -0.12
CA ASP A 236 -8.15 28.08 0.17
C ASP A 236 -8.58 26.65 0.53
N LEU A 237 -8.01 25.63 -0.11
CA LEU A 237 -8.24 24.23 0.28
C LEU A 237 -7.78 24.00 1.71
N LEU A 238 -6.55 24.40 2.05
CA LEU A 238 -5.99 24.20 3.38
C LEU A 238 -6.77 24.97 4.46
N ARG A 239 -7.20 26.20 4.18
CA ARG A 239 -8.05 26.96 5.11
C ARG A 239 -9.37 26.27 5.41
N ARG A 240 -9.96 25.57 4.43
CA ARG A 240 -11.19 24.80 4.63
C ARG A 240 -11.02 23.60 5.56
N THR A 241 -9.80 23.09 5.76
CA THR A 241 -9.54 22.05 6.78
C THR A 241 -9.72 22.57 8.20
N GLY A 242 -9.64 23.88 8.42
CA GLY A 242 -9.62 24.51 9.74
C GLY A 242 -8.24 24.55 10.39
N TYR A 243 -7.17 24.15 9.70
CA TYR A 243 -5.81 24.24 10.21
C TYR A 243 -5.39 25.71 10.37
N PRO A 244 -4.64 26.08 11.44
CA PRO A 244 -4.29 27.48 11.69
C PRO A 244 -3.51 28.10 10.52
N ALA A 245 -4.07 29.13 9.91
CA ALA A 245 -3.49 29.78 8.74
C ALA A 245 -2.08 30.37 8.98
N ALA A 246 -1.78 30.74 10.23
CA ALA A 246 -0.45 31.25 10.61
C ALA A 246 0.65 30.16 10.53
N HIS A 247 0.27 28.88 10.45
CA HIS A 247 1.18 27.74 10.36
C HIS A 247 1.30 27.19 8.93
N LEU A 248 0.73 27.87 7.93
CA LEU A 248 0.77 27.46 6.52
C LEU A 248 1.78 28.32 5.76
N HIS A 249 2.87 27.70 5.31
CA HIS A 249 3.94 28.34 4.55
C HIS A 249 3.96 27.82 3.12
N LEU A 250 3.36 28.59 2.19
CA LEU A 250 3.39 28.26 0.77
C LEU A 250 4.54 29.02 0.11
N VAL A 251 5.57 28.30 -0.29
CA VAL A 251 6.79 28.84 -0.91
C VAL A 251 6.70 28.59 -2.42
N GLN A 252 6.58 29.66 -3.19
CA GLN A 252 6.43 29.58 -4.64
C GLN A 252 7.78 29.75 -5.33
N GLY A 253 8.12 28.80 -6.21
CA GLY A 253 9.32 28.80 -7.03
C GLY A 253 9.90 27.41 -7.21
N LEU A 254 10.96 27.30 -7.97
CA LEU A 254 11.75 26.09 -8.06
C LEU A 254 12.38 25.77 -6.71
N VAL A 255 12.44 24.50 -6.32
CA VAL A 255 13.07 24.09 -5.05
C VAL A 255 14.54 24.47 -5.01
N GLN A 256 15.22 24.49 -6.15
CA GLN A 256 16.62 24.90 -6.29
C GLN A 256 16.84 26.39 -5.94
N ASP A 257 15.83 27.23 -6.13
CA ASP A 257 15.91 28.68 -5.87
C ASP A 257 15.44 29.02 -4.44
N THR A 258 14.54 28.22 -3.87
CA THR A 258 13.87 28.51 -2.58
C THR A 258 14.51 27.78 -1.41
N ILE A 259 15.05 26.59 -1.63
CA ILE A 259 15.74 25.78 -0.61
C ILE A 259 17.26 26.00 -0.78
N PRO A 260 18.03 26.19 0.30
CA PRO A 260 17.65 26.05 1.72
C PRO A 260 17.22 27.35 2.42
N ALA A 261 17.12 28.48 1.73
CA ALA A 261 16.92 29.77 2.34
C ALA A 261 15.57 29.87 3.10
N ASP A 262 14.51 29.41 2.48
CA ASP A 262 13.16 29.43 3.03
C ASP A 262 12.74 28.03 3.53
N ALA A 263 13.57 27.39 4.35
CA ALA A 263 13.28 26.03 4.82
C ALA A 263 13.42 25.90 6.34
N PRO A 264 12.57 25.08 7.01
CA PRO A 264 12.64 24.89 8.45
C PRO A 264 13.94 24.22 8.88
N ASP A 265 14.41 24.52 10.08
CA ASP A 265 15.63 23.92 10.65
C ASP A 265 15.41 22.47 11.13
N CYS A 266 14.18 22.12 11.47
CA CYS A 266 13.84 20.83 12.05
C CYS A 266 12.58 20.28 11.35
N ILE A 267 12.72 19.11 10.72
CA ILE A 267 11.66 18.47 9.96
C ILE A 267 11.27 17.16 10.63
N ALA A 268 9.98 16.93 10.86
CA ALA A 268 9.45 15.67 11.37
C ALA A 268 8.99 14.76 10.23
N LEU A 269 8.37 15.32 9.18
CA LEU A 269 7.96 14.63 7.98
C LEU A 269 8.45 15.37 6.74
N LEU A 270 9.11 14.64 5.85
CA LEU A 270 9.57 15.14 4.56
C LEU A 270 8.94 14.29 3.45
N ARG A 271 8.09 14.92 2.62
CA ARG A 271 7.52 14.29 1.43
C ARG A 271 8.08 14.93 0.18
N LEU A 272 8.66 14.11 -0.70
CA LEU A 272 9.25 14.50 -1.97
C LEU A 272 8.38 13.98 -3.11
N ASP A 273 7.90 14.90 -3.97
CA ASP A 273 6.92 14.65 -5.03
C ASP A 273 7.12 15.65 -6.19
N THR A 274 8.38 15.88 -6.56
CA THR A 274 8.78 16.87 -7.57
C THR A 274 9.20 16.23 -8.90
N ASP A 275 9.01 14.93 -9.06
CA ASP A 275 9.14 14.17 -10.30
C ASP A 275 10.59 14.00 -10.83
N TYR A 276 11.47 14.99 -10.71
CA TYR A 276 12.72 15.08 -11.46
C TYR A 276 13.97 14.74 -10.64
N TYR A 277 15.06 14.38 -11.36
CA TYR A 277 16.34 14.06 -10.74
C TYR A 277 16.95 15.24 -9.98
N ASP A 278 17.01 16.41 -10.62
CA ASP A 278 17.70 17.56 -10.04
C ASP A 278 16.96 18.14 -8.84
N SER A 279 15.63 18.20 -8.89
CA SER A 279 14.80 18.66 -7.75
C SER A 279 14.89 17.68 -6.59
N THR A 280 14.65 16.38 -6.80
CA THR A 280 14.71 15.35 -5.75
C THR A 280 16.10 15.29 -5.11
N ARG A 281 17.17 15.39 -5.90
CA ARG A 281 18.53 15.43 -5.38
C ARG A 281 18.79 16.64 -4.51
N HIS A 282 18.40 17.81 -4.97
CA HIS A 282 18.55 19.07 -4.22
C HIS A 282 17.81 19.04 -2.88
N GLU A 283 16.58 18.54 -2.87
CA GLU A 283 15.77 18.37 -1.67
C GLU A 283 16.42 17.40 -0.68
N LEU A 284 16.92 16.27 -1.13
CA LEU A 284 17.62 15.32 -0.27
C LEU A 284 18.90 15.93 0.32
N GLU A 285 19.69 16.65 -0.47
CA GLU A 285 20.92 17.29 0.00
C GLU A 285 20.68 18.35 1.09
N HIS A 286 19.58 19.10 0.98
CA HIS A 286 19.30 20.24 1.86
C HIS A 286 18.27 19.97 2.96
N LEU A 287 17.29 19.11 2.74
CA LEU A 287 16.20 18.85 3.68
C LEU A 287 16.37 17.56 4.49
N TYR A 288 16.89 16.49 3.88
CA TYR A 288 17.08 15.23 4.61
C TYR A 288 18.02 15.37 5.83
N PRO A 289 19.11 16.16 5.80
CA PRO A 289 19.91 16.43 6.99
C PRO A 289 19.11 17.06 8.15
N ARG A 290 18.10 17.88 7.84
CA ARG A 290 17.21 18.55 8.81
C ARG A 290 16.08 17.65 9.31
N LEU A 291 15.86 16.48 8.69
CA LEU A 291 14.90 15.51 9.20
C LEU A 291 15.37 14.98 10.55
N THR A 292 14.49 15.06 11.54
CA THR A 292 14.76 14.66 12.93
C THR A 292 14.95 13.14 13.02
N HIS A 293 15.73 12.69 14.01
CA HIS A 293 15.79 11.28 14.39
C HIS A 293 14.38 10.76 14.76
N GLY A 294 13.95 9.68 14.17
CA GLY A 294 12.56 9.20 14.25
C GLY A 294 11.61 9.87 13.28
N GLY A 295 12.04 10.93 12.58
CA GLY A 295 11.27 11.58 11.53
C GLY A 295 11.08 10.70 10.30
N VAL A 296 10.06 10.99 9.52
CA VAL A 296 9.63 10.15 8.39
C VAL A 296 9.94 10.85 7.06
N LEU A 297 10.62 10.12 6.17
CA LEU A 297 10.74 10.46 4.75
C LEU A 297 9.70 9.67 3.95
N ILE A 298 9.02 10.34 3.03
CA ILE A 298 8.19 9.72 1.98
C ILE A 298 8.70 10.24 0.63
N VAL A 299 8.96 9.33 -0.30
CA VAL A 299 9.27 9.65 -1.71
C VAL A 299 8.15 9.07 -2.56
N ASP A 300 7.42 9.94 -3.27
CA ASP A 300 6.24 9.54 -4.06
C ASP A 300 6.66 8.80 -5.33
N ASP A 301 7.65 9.30 -6.06
CA ASP A 301 7.92 8.91 -7.45
C ASP A 301 9.00 7.85 -7.64
N TYR A 302 9.55 7.27 -6.57
CA TYR A 302 10.71 6.37 -6.64
C TYR A 302 10.53 5.21 -7.63
N GLY A 303 9.38 4.55 -7.65
CA GLY A 303 9.17 3.40 -8.52
C GLY A 303 8.52 3.72 -9.88
N LYS A 304 8.25 5.00 -10.15
CA LYS A 304 7.55 5.46 -11.36
C LYS A 304 8.46 6.29 -12.28
N LEU A 305 9.28 7.16 -11.70
CA LEU A 305 10.13 8.10 -12.43
C LEU A 305 11.61 7.76 -12.22
N SER A 306 12.34 7.66 -13.34
CA SER A 306 13.75 7.25 -13.33
C SER A 306 14.64 8.29 -12.66
N GLY A 307 14.33 9.57 -12.83
CA GLY A 307 15.07 10.67 -12.24
C GLY A 307 15.01 10.66 -10.72
N ALA A 308 13.80 10.65 -10.16
CA ALA A 308 13.59 10.56 -8.73
C ALA A 308 14.22 9.29 -8.12
N THR A 309 14.04 8.12 -8.79
CA THR A 309 14.66 6.86 -8.36
C THR A 309 16.18 7.00 -8.26
N LYS A 310 16.81 7.49 -9.32
CA LYS A 310 18.27 7.65 -9.41
C LYS A 310 18.80 8.62 -8.35
N ALA A 311 18.13 9.76 -8.14
CA ALA A 311 18.54 10.75 -7.15
C ALA A 311 18.53 10.16 -5.74
N VAL A 312 17.48 9.41 -5.40
CA VAL A 312 17.35 8.74 -4.09
C VAL A 312 18.42 7.67 -3.90
N ASP A 313 18.62 6.80 -4.90
CA ASP A 313 19.60 5.72 -4.81
C ASP A 313 21.02 6.27 -4.66
N GLU A 314 21.42 7.27 -5.44
CA GLU A 314 22.73 7.89 -5.35
C GLU A 314 22.95 8.60 -4.00
N TYR A 315 21.94 9.34 -3.52
CA TYR A 315 22.05 10.03 -2.25
C TYR A 315 22.24 9.05 -1.08
N PHE A 316 21.42 8.01 -1.01
CA PHE A 316 21.51 7.05 0.09
C PHE A 316 22.70 6.11 0.00
N ALA A 317 23.16 5.76 -1.21
CA ALA A 317 24.40 5.00 -1.38
C ALA A 317 25.64 5.73 -0.84
N ALA A 318 25.62 7.07 -0.80
CA ALA A 318 26.70 7.87 -0.26
C ALA A 318 26.67 7.98 1.29
N LEU A 319 25.59 7.59 1.96
CA LEU A 319 25.48 7.65 3.41
C LEU A 319 26.19 6.46 4.06
N ALA A 320 26.88 6.71 5.18
CA ALA A 320 27.50 5.64 5.98
C ALA A 320 26.47 4.66 6.57
N ARG A 321 25.23 5.13 6.78
CA ARG A 321 24.10 4.33 7.28
C ARG A 321 22.85 4.73 6.51
N PRO A 322 22.59 4.12 5.34
CA PRO A 322 21.38 4.39 4.60
C PRO A 322 20.15 3.87 5.36
N PRO A 323 19.02 4.58 5.30
CA PRO A 323 17.78 4.09 5.88
C PRO A 323 17.22 2.91 5.09
N LEU A 324 16.39 2.10 5.73
CA LEU A 324 15.59 1.11 5.02
C LEU A 324 14.45 1.81 4.27
N LEU A 325 14.50 1.84 2.96
CA LEU A 325 13.39 2.33 2.12
C LEU A 325 12.33 1.24 1.97
N GLN A 326 11.27 1.35 2.76
CA GLN A 326 10.13 0.45 2.68
C GLN A 326 9.24 0.81 1.49
N ARG A 327 8.86 -0.18 0.71
CA ARG A 327 7.89 -0.01 -0.37
C ARG A 327 6.48 0.19 0.19
N ILE A 328 5.78 1.25 -0.25
CA ILE A 328 4.37 1.50 0.07
C ILE A 328 3.47 0.89 -1.01
N ASP A 329 3.71 1.28 -2.25
CA ASP A 329 3.00 0.83 -3.43
C ASP A 329 3.95 0.63 -4.62
N VAL A 330 3.46 0.73 -5.86
CA VAL A 330 4.31 0.57 -7.05
C VAL A 330 5.35 1.69 -7.17
N GLN A 331 5.04 2.89 -6.71
CA GLN A 331 5.89 4.08 -6.84
C GLN A 331 6.45 4.57 -5.51
N GLY A 332 5.68 4.60 -4.44
CA GLY A 332 6.06 5.24 -3.18
C GLY A 332 7.03 4.45 -2.32
N ARG A 333 7.91 5.18 -1.64
CA ARG A 333 8.82 4.64 -0.60
C ARG A 333 8.71 5.45 0.67
N MET A 334 8.92 4.80 1.81
CA MET A 334 8.96 5.43 3.11
C MET A 334 10.16 4.95 3.91
N ALA A 335 10.73 5.83 4.72
CA ALA A 335 11.75 5.49 5.68
C ALA A 335 11.62 6.30 6.97
N VAL A 336 12.05 5.71 8.08
CA VAL A 336 12.25 6.42 9.34
C VAL A 336 13.73 6.73 9.48
N LYS A 337 14.09 7.99 9.75
CA LYS A 337 15.47 8.40 9.97
C LYS A 337 15.97 7.90 11.32
N LEU A 338 17.10 7.18 11.30
CA LEU A 338 17.76 6.59 12.47
C LEU A 338 18.78 7.56 13.09
#